data_5e4d77977e0e49fdcd47e9e57ebe2dad
#
_entry.id   5e4d77977e0e49fdcd47e9e57ebe2dad
#
_cell.length_a   1.000
_cell.length_b   1.000
_cell.length_c   1.000
_cell.angle_alpha   90.00
_cell.angle_beta   90.00
_cell.angle_gamma   90.00
#
_symmetry.space_group_name_H-M   'P 1'
#
loop_
_entity.id
_entity.type
_entity.pdbx_description
1 polymer ?
#
loop_
_entity_poly.entity_id
_entity_poly.type
_entity_poly.pdbx_seq_one_letter_code
_entity_poly.pdbx_strand_id
1 'polypeptide(L)'
;MIENRDTLVFESPFISYEVEAKTDASGGLHIFSTVIPSNDLGVYPSIDESCGIYHFYSSDPSNPDSWNVHFVKSTQVSFFWDNNWHRIYPSAAISKDDPSVMYVSYMAVSDTTETYFNYDVFIQRSIDGGKSWETPINVTDTRDRELDEVFPQLASVATDHEAYLMFESPDYNVQTVTPDDGSSLTQADFKNRIYFAKVTLKPLTIEDPSLLPDLIDLAQNYPNPFNPTTVIEFTVPEKGDVSLTVYDLLGNEVATLQEGHLEAGHHTISWNGAKSSAGIYFYRLQSGGVTKTKKMILIK
;
A
#
# COMPACT_ATOMS: atom_id res chain seq x y z
N MET A 1 7.08 4.40 -17.21
CA MET A 1 8.13 3.57 -16.55
C MET A 1 7.88 3.69 -15.08
N ILE A 2 7.54 2.62 -14.41
CA ILE A 2 7.24 2.60 -12.98
C ILE A 2 8.53 2.16 -12.29
N GLU A 3 9.24 3.10 -11.67
CA GLU A 3 10.37 2.78 -10.82
C GLU A 3 9.91 2.84 -9.36
N ASN A 4 9.56 1.69 -8.83
CA ASN A 4 9.96 1.24 -7.50
C ASN A 4 9.40 -0.16 -7.22
N ARG A 5 10.26 -1.08 -6.80
CA ARG A 5 10.02 -2.52 -6.70
C ARG A 5 9.62 -3.10 -8.06
N ASP A 6 10.63 -3.39 -8.84
CA ASP A 6 10.50 -4.17 -10.07
C ASP A 6 9.54 -3.53 -11.08
N THR A 7 10.10 -3.04 -12.13
CA THR A 7 9.38 -2.39 -13.23
C THR A 7 8.13 -3.20 -13.59
N LEU A 8 6.97 -2.83 -13.03
CA LEU A 8 5.70 -3.36 -13.47
C LEU A 8 5.40 -2.74 -14.83
N VAL A 9 5.58 -3.52 -15.87
CA VAL A 9 5.24 -3.10 -17.24
C VAL A 9 3.79 -3.46 -17.47
N PHE A 10 2.92 -2.47 -17.40
CA PHE A 10 1.57 -2.62 -17.93
C PHE A 10 1.63 -2.34 -19.42
N GLU A 11 1.14 -3.25 -20.24
CA GLU A 11 1.01 -3.00 -21.69
C GLU A 11 0.04 -1.84 -21.94
N SER A 12 -1.02 -1.73 -21.16
CA SER A 12 -1.99 -0.64 -21.22
C SER A 12 -2.61 -0.43 -19.83
N PRO A 13 -2.02 0.43 -18.96
CA PRO A 13 -2.61 0.70 -17.65
C PRO A 13 -3.91 1.49 -17.85
N PHE A 14 -4.98 1.03 -17.23
CA PHE A 14 -6.20 1.81 -17.09
C PHE A 14 -6.10 2.66 -15.83
N ILE A 15 -6.17 3.97 -16.00
CA ILE A 15 -6.24 4.91 -14.89
C ILE A 15 -7.71 5.17 -14.59
N SER A 16 -8.13 4.98 -13.35
CA SER A 16 -9.50 5.21 -12.90
C SER A 16 -9.93 6.68 -13.08
N TYR A 17 -11.23 6.90 -13.02
CA TYR A 17 -11.82 8.24 -13.17
C TYR A 17 -11.54 9.14 -11.95
N GLU A 18 -11.24 8.55 -10.78
CA GLU A 18 -10.90 9.28 -9.59
C GLU A 18 -9.42 9.65 -9.62
N VAL A 19 -9.18 10.92 -9.84
CA VAL A 19 -7.84 11.50 -9.89
C VAL A 19 -7.77 12.67 -8.92
N GLU A 20 -6.87 12.58 -7.95
CA GLU A 20 -6.55 13.67 -7.04
C GLU A 20 -5.22 14.29 -7.46
N ALA A 21 -5.18 15.62 -7.61
CA ALA A 21 -3.97 16.34 -8.00
C ALA A 21 -3.63 17.43 -6.98
N LYS A 22 -2.36 17.50 -6.60
CA LYS A 22 -1.81 18.52 -5.70
C LYS A 22 -0.52 19.08 -6.27
N THR A 23 -0.24 20.32 -5.95
CA THR A 23 1.07 20.95 -6.22
C THR A 23 1.81 21.17 -4.92
N ASP A 24 3.09 20.89 -4.91
CA ASP A 24 3.96 21.22 -3.79
C ASP A 24 4.43 22.69 -3.86
N ALA A 25 5.12 23.15 -2.82
CA ALA A 25 5.62 24.53 -2.73
C ALA A 25 6.69 24.86 -3.78
N SER A 26 7.32 23.87 -4.41
CA SER A 26 8.32 24.04 -5.48
C SER A 26 7.69 24.07 -6.88
N GLY A 27 6.39 23.82 -6.98
CA GLY A 27 5.65 23.74 -8.25
C GLY A 27 5.62 22.33 -8.84
N GLY A 28 6.11 21.33 -8.12
CA GLY A 28 5.97 19.93 -8.50
C GLY A 28 4.51 19.47 -8.46
N LEU A 29 4.13 18.60 -9.38
CA LEU A 29 2.79 18.06 -9.51
C LEU A 29 2.74 16.62 -8.99
N HIS A 30 1.85 16.40 -8.04
CA HIS A 30 1.52 15.09 -7.48
C HIS A 30 0.13 14.68 -7.95
N ILE A 31 0.01 13.47 -8.49
CA ILE A 31 -1.26 12.90 -8.92
C ILE A 31 -1.44 11.57 -8.20
N PHE A 32 -2.59 11.36 -7.61
CA PHE A 32 -2.99 10.09 -6.99
C PHE A 32 -4.17 9.52 -7.77
N SER A 33 -4.07 8.29 -8.18
CA SER A 33 -5.15 7.60 -8.87
C SER A 33 -5.04 6.10 -8.70
N THR A 34 -6.14 5.42 -8.91
CA THR A 34 -6.17 3.96 -9.01
C THR A 34 -5.73 3.53 -10.40
N VAL A 35 -4.75 2.64 -10.46
CA VAL A 35 -4.28 2.01 -11.69
C VAL A 35 -4.69 0.55 -11.70
N ILE A 36 -5.22 0.11 -12.82
CA ILE A 36 -5.76 -1.23 -13.01
C ILE A 36 -5.07 -1.87 -14.22
N PRO A 37 -4.58 -3.10 -14.13
CA PRO A 37 -4.08 -3.83 -15.27
C PRO A 37 -5.15 -3.95 -16.37
N SER A 38 -4.79 -3.64 -17.58
CA SER A 38 -5.67 -3.78 -18.74
C SER A 38 -4.89 -4.22 -19.98
N ASN A 39 -5.60 -4.73 -20.96
CA ASN A 39 -5.09 -5.02 -22.31
C ASN A 39 -6.18 -4.74 -23.33
N ASP A 40 -5.92 -5.04 -24.61
CA ASP A 40 -6.86 -4.81 -25.72
C ASP A 40 -8.21 -5.55 -25.56
N LEU A 41 -8.31 -6.52 -24.66
CA LEU A 41 -9.52 -7.32 -24.42
C LEU A 41 -10.36 -6.80 -23.25
N GLY A 42 -9.79 -5.98 -22.36
CA GLY A 42 -10.53 -5.44 -21.23
C GLY A 42 -9.68 -5.00 -20.05
N VAL A 43 -10.35 -4.59 -18.99
CA VAL A 43 -9.79 -4.16 -17.71
C VAL A 43 -9.93 -5.31 -16.70
N TYR A 44 -8.88 -5.63 -15.99
CA TYR A 44 -8.79 -6.83 -15.13
C TYR A 44 -8.43 -6.46 -13.68
N PRO A 45 -9.37 -5.91 -12.91
CA PRO A 45 -9.08 -5.37 -11.59
C PRO A 45 -8.74 -6.42 -10.53
N SER A 46 -9.04 -7.69 -10.76
CA SER A 46 -8.89 -8.76 -9.76
C SER A 46 -7.69 -9.66 -9.97
N ILE A 47 -6.85 -9.41 -10.97
CA ILE A 47 -5.84 -10.39 -11.40
C ILE A 47 -4.54 -10.27 -10.62
N ASP A 48 -4.19 -9.06 -10.12
CA ASP A 48 -2.85 -8.78 -9.67
C ASP A 48 -2.83 -7.86 -8.44
N GLU A 49 -1.91 -8.12 -7.51
CA GLU A 49 -1.62 -7.26 -6.36
C GLU A 49 -1.13 -5.86 -6.78
N SER A 50 -0.73 -5.69 -8.03
CA SER A 50 -0.37 -4.40 -8.62
C SER A 50 -1.56 -3.48 -8.88
N CYS A 51 -2.79 -4.00 -8.84
CA CYS A 51 -3.98 -3.19 -8.88
C CYS A 51 -4.07 -2.34 -7.61
N GLY A 52 -4.07 -1.02 -7.73
CA GLY A 52 -4.05 -0.19 -6.54
C GLY A 52 -3.91 1.30 -6.78
N ILE A 53 -3.73 2.02 -5.69
CA ILE A 53 -3.45 3.45 -5.70
C ILE A 53 -1.98 3.66 -6.01
N TYR A 54 -1.72 4.57 -6.93
CA TYR A 54 -0.39 5.01 -7.32
C TYR A 54 -0.25 6.52 -7.15
N HIS A 55 0.95 6.92 -6.79
CA HIS A 55 1.40 8.29 -6.73
C HIS A 55 2.33 8.58 -7.91
N PHE A 56 1.93 9.51 -8.76
CA PHE A 56 2.70 10.03 -9.87
C PHE A 56 3.24 11.39 -9.47
N TYR A 57 4.54 11.60 -9.65
CA TYR A 57 5.19 12.87 -9.32
C TYR A 57 6.06 13.35 -10.45
N SER A 58 5.99 14.65 -10.73
CA SER A 58 6.92 15.35 -11.61
C SER A 58 7.27 16.73 -11.06
N SER A 59 8.55 17.05 -11.00
CA SER A 59 9.04 18.39 -10.71
C SER A 59 8.94 19.34 -11.93
N ASP A 60 8.78 18.79 -13.13
CA ASP A 60 8.55 19.52 -14.39
C ASP A 60 7.48 18.79 -15.21
N PRO A 61 6.19 19.04 -14.95
CA PRO A 61 5.09 18.36 -15.62
C PRO A 61 5.04 18.56 -17.15
N SER A 62 5.78 19.56 -17.67
CA SER A 62 5.89 19.79 -19.10
C SER A 62 6.84 18.81 -19.81
N ASN A 63 7.73 18.15 -19.06
CA ASN A 63 8.66 17.16 -19.56
C ASN A 63 8.11 15.74 -19.32
N PRO A 64 7.76 14.98 -20.36
CA PRO A 64 7.22 13.64 -20.21
C PRO A 64 8.19 12.64 -19.56
N ASP A 65 9.52 12.92 -19.59
CA ASP A 65 10.53 12.04 -19.01
C ASP A 65 10.81 12.33 -17.52
N SER A 66 10.16 13.33 -16.93
CA SER A 66 10.35 13.73 -15.52
C SER A 66 9.43 13.02 -14.53
N TRP A 67 8.53 12.16 -14.99
CA TRP A 67 7.56 11.51 -14.15
C TRP A 67 8.15 10.30 -13.42
N ASN A 68 7.91 10.27 -12.11
CA ASN A 68 8.19 9.14 -11.23
C ASN A 68 6.85 8.56 -10.76
N VAL A 69 6.80 7.25 -10.59
CA VAL A 69 5.57 6.57 -10.19
C VAL A 69 5.88 5.64 -9.03
N HIS A 70 5.11 5.77 -7.96
CA HIS A 70 5.27 4.99 -6.75
C HIS A 70 3.97 4.31 -6.38
N PHE A 71 4.05 3.05 -5.98
CA PHE A 71 2.91 2.30 -5.49
C PHE A 71 2.57 2.74 -4.06
N VAL A 72 1.29 2.97 -3.78
CA VAL A 72 0.81 3.38 -2.46
C VAL A 72 0.21 2.19 -1.73
N LYS A 73 -0.81 1.57 -2.32
CA LYS A 73 -1.59 0.53 -1.66
C LYS A 73 -2.31 -0.35 -2.69
N SER A 74 -2.25 -1.67 -2.50
CA SER A 74 -3.12 -2.60 -3.25
C SER A 74 -4.58 -2.43 -2.85
N THR A 75 -5.43 -2.42 -3.86
CA THR A 75 -6.88 -2.34 -3.70
C THR A 75 -7.57 -3.62 -4.18
N GLN A 76 -6.80 -4.68 -4.41
CA GLN A 76 -7.26 -5.96 -4.95
C GLN A 76 -8.46 -6.55 -4.18
N VAL A 77 -8.45 -6.45 -2.85
CA VAL A 77 -9.56 -6.97 -2.02
C VAL A 77 -10.87 -6.25 -2.33
N SER A 78 -10.83 -4.92 -2.45
CA SER A 78 -12.01 -4.13 -2.78
C SER A 78 -12.59 -4.49 -4.15
N PHE A 79 -11.73 -4.76 -5.13
CA PHE A 79 -12.17 -5.17 -6.46
C PHE A 79 -12.78 -6.57 -6.49
N PHE A 80 -12.23 -7.50 -5.73
CA PHE A 80 -12.67 -8.88 -5.73
C PHE A 80 -14.10 -9.03 -5.25
N TRP A 81 -14.50 -8.26 -4.23
CA TRP A 81 -15.81 -8.40 -3.61
C TRP A 81 -16.89 -7.53 -4.26
N ASP A 82 -16.54 -6.31 -4.68
CA ASP A 82 -17.53 -5.33 -5.13
C ASP A 82 -17.72 -5.31 -6.65
N ASN A 83 -16.77 -5.82 -7.42
CA ASN A 83 -16.73 -5.61 -8.88
C ASN A 83 -16.84 -4.11 -9.27
N ASN A 84 -16.69 -3.20 -8.32
CA ASN A 84 -16.84 -1.75 -8.39
C ASN A 84 -15.49 -1.08 -8.15
N TRP A 85 -14.51 -1.41 -8.97
CA TRP A 85 -13.13 -0.94 -8.91
C TRP A 85 -12.96 0.59 -8.94
N HIS A 86 -14.01 1.33 -9.25
CA HIS A 86 -14.02 2.78 -9.29
C HIS A 86 -14.43 3.46 -7.97
N ARG A 87 -14.66 2.72 -6.88
CA ARG A 87 -15.12 3.27 -5.60
C ARG A 87 -14.01 3.41 -4.55
N ILE A 88 -12.81 3.80 -4.92
CA ILE A 88 -11.70 3.92 -3.97
C ILE A 88 -11.49 5.36 -3.51
N TYR A 89 -11.73 6.31 -4.37
CA TYR A 89 -11.73 7.75 -4.10
C TYR A 89 -10.50 8.22 -3.30
N PRO A 90 -9.28 8.12 -3.87
CA PRO A 90 -8.11 8.63 -3.20
C PRO A 90 -8.21 10.17 -3.05
N SER A 91 -7.95 10.67 -1.86
CA SER A 91 -7.79 12.10 -1.60
C SER A 91 -6.46 12.34 -0.90
N ALA A 92 -5.76 13.40 -1.25
CA ALA A 92 -4.40 13.65 -0.80
C ALA A 92 -4.23 15.04 -0.16
N ALA A 93 -3.26 15.14 0.74
CA ALA A 93 -2.79 16.40 1.30
C ALA A 93 -1.27 16.38 1.43
N ILE A 94 -0.66 17.54 1.28
CA ILE A 94 0.78 17.74 1.52
C ILE A 94 0.92 18.57 2.78
N SER A 95 1.86 18.21 3.66
CA SER A 95 2.14 18.99 4.85
C SER A 95 2.59 20.40 4.48
N LYS A 96 2.10 21.38 5.22
CA LYS A 96 2.54 22.78 5.10
C LYS A 96 3.89 23.01 5.78
N ASP A 97 4.31 22.12 6.69
CA ASP A 97 5.52 22.27 7.48
C ASP A 97 6.71 21.57 6.81
N ASP A 98 6.49 20.41 6.18
CA ASP A 98 7.48 19.66 5.41
C ASP A 98 6.85 19.06 4.14
N PRO A 99 7.23 19.51 2.94
CA PRO A 99 6.65 19.02 1.69
C PRO A 99 7.01 17.55 1.37
N SER A 100 7.96 16.95 2.07
CA SER A 100 8.22 15.52 1.97
C SER A 100 7.18 14.67 2.70
N VAL A 101 6.40 15.29 3.59
CA VAL A 101 5.32 14.64 4.32
C VAL A 101 4.01 14.79 3.58
N MET A 102 3.40 13.67 3.26
CA MET A 102 2.16 13.60 2.49
C MET A 102 1.20 12.62 3.13
N TYR A 103 -0.07 12.84 2.86
CA TYR A 103 -1.15 11.97 3.29
C TYR A 103 -1.99 11.55 2.09
N VAL A 104 -2.46 10.32 2.10
CA VAL A 104 -3.51 9.84 1.21
C VAL A 104 -4.58 9.16 2.04
N SER A 105 -5.84 9.51 1.82
CA SER A 105 -6.99 8.81 2.34
C SER A 105 -7.75 8.13 1.22
N TYR A 106 -8.40 7.02 1.52
CA TYR A 106 -9.20 6.25 0.59
C TYR A 106 -10.22 5.41 1.36
N MET A 107 -11.25 4.96 0.68
CA MET A 107 -12.14 3.94 1.21
C MET A 107 -11.69 2.56 0.76
N ALA A 108 -11.83 1.58 1.64
CA ALA A 108 -11.52 0.18 1.33
C ALA A 108 -12.40 -0.76 2.16
N VAL A 109 -12.56 -1.97 1.66
CA VAL A 109 -13.27 -3.03 2.40
C VAL A 109 -12.50 -3.36 3.67
N SER A 110 -13.15 -3.25 4.81
CA SER A 110 -12.57 -3.49 6.14
C SER A 110 -13.06 -4.78 6.76
N ASP A 111 -14.33 -5.13 6.53
CA ASP A 111 -14.94 -6.33 7.05
C ASP A 111 -15.79 -7.01 5.97
N THR A 112 -15.80 -8.34 5.99
CA THR A 112 -16.55 -9.16 5.04
C THR A 112 -17.35 -10.21 5.78
N THR A 113 -18.63 -10.31 5.45
CA THR A 113 -19.47 -11.42 5.84
C THR A 113 -19.80 -12.30 4.62
N GLU A 114 -20.53 -13.39 4.81
CA GLU A 114 -20.97 -14.23 3.68
C GLU A 114 -21.95 -13.51 2.72
N THR A 115 -22.55 -12.40 3.17
CA THR A 115 -23.63 -11.73 2.44
C THR A 115 -23.36 -10.28 2.09
N TYR A 116 -22.44 -9.61 2.79
CA TYR A 116 -22.09 -8.21 2.54
C TYR A 116 -20.68 -7.90 3.05
N PHE A 117 -20.18 -6.74 2.67
CA PHE A 117 -18.92 -6.17 3.14
C PHE A 117 -19.14 -4.69 3.45
N ASN A 118 -18.33 -4.15 4.34
CA ASN A 118 -18.39 -2.75 4.73
C ASN A 118 -17.15 -2.01 4.22
N TYR A 119 -17.35 -0.76 3.87
CA TYR A 119 -16.27 0.17 3.59
C TYR A 119 -15.94 0.99 4.83
N ASP A 120 -14.65 1.05 5.13
CA ASP A 120 -14.08 2.01 6.08
C ASP A 120 -13.17 3.00 5.37
N VAL A 121 -12.93 4.11 6.04
CA VAL A 121 -11.98 5.13 5.60
C VAL A 121 -10.61 4.86 6.19
N PHE A 122 -9.62 4.79 5.33
CA PHE A 122 -8.21 4.62 5.69
C PHE A 122 -7.41 5.87 5.37
N ILE A 123 -6.31 6.06 6.10
CA ILE A 123 -5.30 7.08 5.83
C ILE A 123 -3.91 6.48 5.93
N GLN A 124 -3.00 6.92 5.08
CA GLN A 124 -1.57 6.62 5.14
C GLN A 124 -0.76 7.90 5.06
N ARG A 125 0.42 7.90 5.70
CA ARG A 125 1.39 8.98 5.60
C ARG A 125 2.63 8.49 4.88
N SER A 126 3.20 9.36 4.05
CA SER A 126 4.56 9.26 3.54
C SER A 126 5.41 10.36 4.17
N ILE A 127 6.69 10.09 4.38
CA ILE A 127 7.67 11.04 4.95
C ILE A 127 8.87 11.26 4.02
N ASP A 128 8.80 10.75 2.80
CA ASP A 128 9.88 10.75 1.82
C ASP A 128 9.44 11.24 0.43
N GLY A 129 8.40 12.07 0.39
CA GLY A 129 7.85 12.63 -0.84
C GLY A 129 7.00 11.65 -1.63
N GLY A 130 6.38 10.68 -0.97
CA GLY A 130 5.48 9.72 -1.60
C GLY A 130 6.19 8.51 -2.22
N LYS A 131 7.47 8.29 -1.91
CA LYS A 131 8.23 7.13 -2.40
C LYS A 131 7.88 5.86 -1.63
N SER A 132 7.64 6.00 -0.33
CA SER A 132 7.14 4.92 0.53
C SER A 132 6.03 5.42 1.44
N TRP A 133 5.20 4.50 1.95
CA TRP A 133 4.00 4.80 2.72
C TRP A 133 3.95 3.96 3.98
N GLU A 134 3.62 4.60 5.10
CA GLU A 134 3.41 3.93 6.38
C GLU A 134 2.23 2.96 6.31
N THR A 135 2.09 2.08 7.30
CA THR A 135 0.95 1.18 7.42
C THR A 135 -0.36 1.96 7.47
N PRO A 136 -1.39 1.54 6.71
CA PRO A 136 -2.69 2.19 6.75
C PRO A 136 -3.30 2.21 8.15
N ILE A 137 -3.86 3.35 8.52
CA ILE A 137 -4.66 3.50 9.73
C ILE A 137 -6.13 3.48 9.32
N ASN A 138 -6.92 2.59 9.90
CA ASN A 138 -8.37 2.64 9.79
C ASN A 138 -8.89 3.79 10.67
N VAL A 139 -9.49 4.80 10.06
CA VAL A 139 -9.97 6.01 10.75
C VAL A 139 -11.33 5.78 11.38
N THR A 140 -12.16 4.95 10.79
CA THR A 140 -13.55 4.76 11.18
C THR A 140 -13.76 3.53 12.04
N ASP A 141 -13.11 2.42 11.75
CA ASP A 141 -13.12 1.13 12.50
C ASP A 141 -14.51 0.73 13.05
N THR A 142 -15.50 0.68 12.17
CA THR A 142 -16.92 0.51 12.56
C THR A 142 -17.41 -0.93 12.48
N ARG A 143 -16.58 -1.89 12.84
CA ARG A 143 -16.71 -3.36 12.67
C ARG A 143 -18.07 -3.98 13.01
N ASP A 144 -18.87 -3.33 13.85
CA ASP A 144 -20.16 -3.86 14.32
C ASP A 144 -21.36 -3.12 13.71
N ARG A 145 -21.16 -2.34 12.67
CA ARG A 145 -22.20 -1.53 12.07
C ARG A 145 -22.39 -1.87 10.61
N GLU A 146 -23.64 -2.08 10.22
CA GLU A 146 -24.06 -2.28 8.82
C GLU A 146 -24.02 -0.94 8.02
N LEU A 147 -23.04 -0.06 8.30
CA LEU A 147 -22.92 1.25 7.68
C LEU A 147 -21.59 1.35 6.96
N ASP A 148 -21.65 1.84 5.75
CA ASP A 148 -20.46 2.19 4.97
C ASP A 148 -19.95 3.59 5.37
N GLU A 149 -18.64 3.76 5.46
CA GLU A 149 -17.98 5.06 5.48
C GLU A 149 -17.26 5.29 4.16
N VAL A 150 -17.66 6.34 3.46
CA VAL A 150 -17.33 6.51 2.05
C VAL A 150 -16.89 7.93 1.72
N PHE A 151 -16.30 8.10 0.54
CA PHE A 151 -15.95 9.40 -0.05
C PHE A 151 -15.08 10.28 0.84
N PRO A 152 -13.94 9.76 1.32
CA PRO A 152 -13.04 10.57 2.15
C PRO A 152 -12.47 11.75 1.36
N GLN A 153 -12.42 12.90 2.02
CA GLN A 153 -11.83 14.12 1.48
C GLN A 153 -10.86 14.71 2.49
N LEU A 154 -9.58 14.75 2.17
CA LEU A 154 -8.57 15.40 2.98
C LEU A 154 -8.62 16.92 2.77
N ALA A 155 -8.54 17.65 3.88
CA ALA A 155 -8.31 19.09 3.82
C ALA A 155 -6.95 19.37 3.15
N SER A 156 -6.88 20.47 2.42
CA SER A 156 -5.62 20.92 1.80
C SER A 156 -4.55 21.33 2.80
N VAL A 157 -4.93 21.53 4.07
CA VAL A 157 -4.03 21.89 5.15
C VAL A 157 -3.78 20.67 6.02
N ALA A 158 -2.52 20.21 6.02
CA ALA A 158 -2.01 19.17 6.92
C ALA A 158 -0.70 19.67 7.56
N THR A 159 -0.29 19.05 8.65
CA THR A 159 1.05 19.20 9.23
C THR A 159 1.84 17.90 9.07
N ASP A 160 3.05 17.83 9.55
CA ASP A 160 3.85 16.60 9.52
C ASP A 160 3.30 15.48 10.42
N HIS A 161 2.37 15.78 11.32
CA HIS A 161 1.76 14.81 12.24
C HIS A 161 0.24 14.93 12.39
N GLU A 162 -0.43 15.87 11.69
CA GLU A 162 -1.87 16.03 11.75
C GLU A 162 -2.48 16.17 10.35
N ALA A 163 -3.54 15.44 10.11
CA ALA A 163 -4.37 15.54 8.91
C ALA A 163 -5.84 15.68 9.31
N TYR A 164 -6.60 16.38 8.50
CA TYR A 164 -8.02 16.62 8.70
C TYR A 164 -8.78 16.07 7.51
N LEU A 165 -9.80 15.29 7.78
CA LEU A 165 -10.61 14.70 6.72
C LEU A 165 -12.09 14.77 7.04
N MET A 166 -12.92 14.78 6.02
CA MET A 166 -14.34 14.51 6.13
C MET A 166 -14.67 13.24 5.34
N PHE A 167 -15.75 12.58 5.73
CA PHE A 167 -16.29 11.43 5.03
C PHE A 167 -17.81 11.37 5.22
N GLU A 168 -18.45 10.60 4.37
CA GLU A 168 -19.89 10.37 4.44
C GLU A 168 -20.16 9.00 5.06
N SER A 169 -21.22 8.93 5.88
CA SER A 169 -21.78 7.65 6.33
C SER A 169 -23.26 7.66 5.95
N PRO A 170 -23.63 7.08 4.82
CA PRO A 170 -25.00 6.92 4.40
C PRO A 170 -25.73 5.96 5.34
N ASP A 171 -27.02 6.16 5.58
CA ASP A 171 -27.85 5.20 6.31
C ASP A 171 -28.48 4.11 5.42
N TYR A 172 -27.83 3.84 4.30
CA TYR A 172 -28.17 2.75 3.38
C TYR A 172 -26.86 2.08 2.93
N ASN A 173 -26.95 0.80 2.60
CA ASN A 173 -25.82 0.08 2.04
C ASN A 173 -25.59 0.53 0.59
N VAL A 174 -24.43 1.14 0.33
CA VAL A 174 -24.05 1.67 -0.98
C VAL A 174 -24.00 0.60 -2.07
N GLN A 175 -23.83 -0.67 -1.68
CA GLN A 175 -23.74 -1.80 -2.61
C GLN A 175 -25.11 -2.28 -3.10
N THR A 176 -26.15 -2.11 -2.28
CA THR A 176 -27.48 -2.66 -2.55
C THR A 176 -28.42 -1.67 -3.22
N VAL A 177 -27.98 -0.42 -3.39
CA VAL A 177 -28.77 0.60 -4.07
C VAL A 177 -28.66 0.45 -5.59
N THR A 178 -29.04 -0.70 -6.09
CA THR A 178 -29.46 -0.82 -7.49
C THR A 178 -30.96 -1.02 -7.45
N PRO A 179 -31.74 -0.14 -8.07
CA PRO A 179 -33.17 -0.38 -8.25
C PRO A 179 -33.36 -1.53 -9.24
N ASP A 180 -33.27 -2.76 -8.75
CA ASP A 180 -33.54 -3.95 -9.58
C ASP A 180 -35.02 -4.02 -10.01
N ASP A 181 -35.86 -3.21 -9.39
CA ASP A 181 -37.32 -3.20 -9.65
C ASP A 181 -37.78 -2.03 -10.53
N GLY A 182 -36.85 -1.19 -11.03
CA GLY A 182 -37.17 0.00 -11.80
C GLY A 182 -37.84 1.11 -10.99
N SER A 183 -37.86 1.02 -9.66
CA SER A 183 -38.37 2.07 -8.78
C SER A 183 -37.40 3.25 -8.79
N SER A 184 -37.93 4.47 -8.90
CA SER A 184 -37.14 5.68 -8.73
C SER A 184 -36.94 5.92 -7.24
N LEU A 185 -35.70 5.73 -6.76
CA LEU A 185 -35.34 6.18 -5.41
C LEU A 185 -35.47 7.71 -5.37
N THR A 186 -36.15 8.23 -4.38
CA THR A 186 -36.30 9.66 -4.18
C THR A 186 -35.19 10.17 -3.26
N GLN A 187 -34.81 11.44 -3.39
CA GLN A 187 -33.81 12.04 -2.52
C GLN A 187 -34.18 11.98 -1.03
N ALA A 188 -35.46 11.79 -0.71
CA ALA A 188 -35.95 11.63 0.66
C ALA A 188 -35.62 10.25 1.27
N ASP A 189 -35.28 9.27 0.43
CA ASP A 189 -34.95 7.91 0.85
C ASP A 189 -33.47 7.78 1.24
N PHE A 190 -32.68 8.83 0.99
CA PHE A 190 -31.25 8.85 1.29
C PHE A 190 -30.94 9.84 2.41
N LYS A 191 -30.44 9.36 3.51
CA LYS A 191 -29.90 10.19 4.59
C LYS A 191 -28.41 9.96 4.67
N ASN A 192 -27.64 11.00 4.41
CA ASN A 192 -26.21 10.99 4.59
C ASN A 192 -25.84 11.80 5.83
N ARG A 193 -24.89 11.27 6.58
CA ARG A 193 -24.22 12.01 7.64
C ARG A 193 -22.82 12.34 7.18
N ILE A 194 -22.40 13.57 7.42
CA ILE A 194 -21.04 14.01 7.14
C ILE A 194 -20.30 14.08 8.46
N TYR A 195 -19.19 13.40 8.54
CA TYR A 195 -18.31 13.39 9.70
C TYR A 195 -17.00 14.10 9.37
N PHE A 196 -16.43 14.71 10.40
CA PHE A 196 -15.11 15.32 10.35
C PHE A 196 -14.22 14.61 11.35
N ALA A 197 -13.04 14.23 10.90
CA ALA A 197 -12.03 13.61 11.74
C ALA A 197 -10.72 14.40 11.69
N LYS A 198 -10.10 14.55 12.85
CA LYS A 198 -8.71 14.93 12.99
C LYS A 198 -7.92 13.66 13.27
N VAL A 199 -7.02 13.32 12.39
CA VAL A 199 -6.09 12.21 12.57
C VAL A 199 -4.77 12.78 13.06
N THR A 200 -4.34 12.34 14.23
CA THR A 200 -3.04 12.72 14.80
C THR A 200 -2.15 11.49 14.75
N LEU A 201 -1.07 11.61 14.00
CA LEU A 201 -0.02 10.59 13.94
C LEU A 201 1.10 10.96 14.91
N LYS A 202 1.95 9.99 15.22
CA LYS A 202 3.11 10.29 16.05
C LYS A 202 3.99 11.33 15.36
N PRO A 203 4.48 12.34 16.11
CA PRO A 203 5.40 13.33 15.56
C PRO A 203 6.64 12.67 14.95
N LEU A 204 7.16 13.26 13.89
CA LEU A 204 8.43 12.85 13.28
C LEU A 204 9.58 13.39 14.15
N THR A 205 9.93 12.71 15.21
CA THR A 205 11.14 13.02 15.97
C THR A 205 12.27 12.11 15.51
N ILE A 206 13.45 12.68 15.33
CA ILE A 206 14.67 11.94 14.91
C ILE A 206 15.04 10.82 15.90
N GLU A 207 14.39 10.77 17.05
CA GLU A 207 14.63 9.80 18.13
C GLU A 207 13.41 8.93 18.47
N ASP A 208 12.35 8.92 17.64
CA ASP A 208 11.18 8.11 17.98
C ASP A 208 11.38 6.65 17.55
N PRO A 209 11.60 5.74 18.52
CA PRO A 209 11.73 4.32 18.24
C PRO A 209 10.46 3.71 17.61
N SER A 210 9.34 4.45 17.63
CA SER A 210 8.05 3.97 17.12
C SER A 210 7.88 4.15 15.60
N LEU A 211 8.80 4.84 14.92
CA LEU A 211 8.93 4.78 13.45
C LEU A 211 9.60 3.48 13.00
N LEU A 212 10.10 2.72 13.97
CA LEU A 212 10.60 1.40 13.72
C LEU A 212 9.41 0.45 13.59
N PRO A 213 9.47 -0.51 12.66
CA PRO A 213 8.43 -1.51 12.50
C PRO A 213 8.18 -2.22 13.83
N ASP A 214 6.94 -2.29 14.28
CA ASP A 214 6.57 -2.95 15.54
C ASP A 214 6.86 -4.47 15.54
N LEU A 215 7.15 -5.04 14.39
CA LEU A 215 7.36 -6.47 14.22
C LEU A 215 8.50 -6.77 13.24
N ILE A 216 9.24 -7.83 13.54
CA ILE A 216 10.13 -8.46 12.56
C ILE A 216 9.29 -8.91 11.37
N ASP A 217 9.64 -8.49 10.18
CA ASP A 217 9.05 -8.99 8.95
C ASP A 217 10.12 -9.55 8.00
N LEU A 218 9.73 -10.53 7.21
CA LEU A 218 10.56 -11.15 6.20
C LEU A 218 9.75 -11.23 4.92
N ALA A 219 10.10 -10.43 3.92
CA ALA A 219 9.42 -10.40 2.64
C ALA A 219 9.71 -11.66 1.81
N GLN A 220 8.85 -11.94 0.82
CA GLN A 220 9.14 -12.95 -0.19
C GLN A 220 10.31 -12.45 -1.04
N ASN A 221 11.30 -13.33 -1.28
CA ASN A 221 12.42 -12.98 -2.14
C ASN A 221 11.96 -12.70 -3.58
N TYR A 222 12.62 -11.78 -4.23
CA TYR A 222 12.31 -11.42 -5.61
C TYR A 222 13.61 -11.29 -6.45
N PRO A 223 13.56 -11.81 -7.69
CA PRO A 223 12.51 -12.64 -8.26
C PRO A 223 12.38 -14.01 -7.55
N ASN A 224 11.22 -14.66 -7.67
CA ASN A 224 11.01 -16.04 -7.24
C ASN A 224 9.98 -16.70 -8.17
N PRO A 225 10.35 -17.70 -9.01
CA PRO A 225 11.69 -18.29 -9.15
C PRO A 225 12.78 -17.34 -9.63
N PHE A 226 14.05 -17.60 -9.30
CA PHE A 226 15.18 -16.73 -9.64
C PHE A 226 16.30 -17.45 -10.37
N ASN A 227 17.14 -16.69 -11.14
CA ASN A 227 18.30 -17.20 -11.90
C ASN A 227 19.36 -16.09 -12.07
N PRO A 228 20.57 -16.24 -11.58
CA PRO A 228 20.94 -16.96 -10.35
C PRO A 228 20.83 -16.09 -9.09
N THR A 229 20.36 -14.83 -9.23
CA THR A 229 20.36 -13.82 -8.15
C THR A 229 18.93 -13.48 -7.74
N THR A 230 18.72 -13.30 -6.45
CA THR A 230 17.47 -12.82 -5.86
C THR A 230 17.77 -11.84 -4.75
N VAL A 231 16.80 -11.02 -4.39
CA VAL A 231 16.84 -10.06 -3.29
C VAL A 231 15.89 -10.53 -2.21
N ILE A 232 16.30 -10.39 -0.96
CA ILE A 232 15.52 -10.66 0.24
C ILE A 232 15.43 -9.37 1.02
N GLU A 233 14.22 -8.94 1.30
CA GLU A 233 13.94 -7.77 2.13
C GLU A 233 13.40 -8.22 3.48
N PHE A 234 13.81 -7.55 4.53
CA PHE A 234 13.33 -7.81 5.88
C PHE A 234 13.39 -6.56 6.74
N THR A 235 12.65 -6.60 7.83
CA THR A 235 12.51 -5.50 8.76
C THR A 235 12.91 -5.94 10.16
N VAL A 236 13.69 -5.09 10.83
CA VAL A 236 14.11 -5.29 12.22
C VAL A 236 13.52 -4.17 13.06
N PRO A 237 12.70 -4.47 14.10
CA PRO A 237 12.00 -3.44 14.88
C PRO A 237 12.91 -2.66 15.81
N GLU A 238 13.97 -3.28 16.28
CA GLU A 238 14.93 -2.68 17.20
C GLU A 238 16.36 -3.11 16.86
N LYS A 239 17.33 -2.30 17.23
CA LYS A 239 18.75 -2.63 17.08
C LYS A 239 19.08 -3.91 17.84
N GLY A 240 19.67 -4.88 17.19
CA GLY A 240 19.98 -6.16 17.80
C GLY A 240 20.74 -7.13 16.92
N ASP A 241 20.97 -8.31 17.46
CA ASP A 241 21.56 -9.41 16.70
C ASP A 241 20.56 -10.01 15.74
N VAL A 242 20.97 -10.09 14.47
CA VAL A 242 20.16 -10.61 13.37
C VAL A 242 20.95 -11.67 12.64
N SER A 243 20.29 -12.79 12.31
CA SER A 243 20.82 -13.83 11.44
C SER A 243 19.84 -14.09 10.29
N LEU A 244 20.33 -14.03 9.06
CA LEU A 244 19.60 -14.45 7.87
C LEU A 244 20.38 -15.56 7.16
N THR A 245 19.83 -16.76 7.15
CA THR A 245 20.53 -17.96 6.67
C THR A 245 19.67 -18.72 5.66
N VAL A 246 20.32 -19.24 4.62
CA VAL A 246 19.72 -20.05 3.56
C VAL A 246 19.97 -21.54 3.83
N TYR A 247 18.94 -22.35 3.66
CA TYR A 247 18.95 -23.81 3.86
C TYR A 247 18.46 -24.54 2.61
N ASP A 248 19.00 -25.74 2.39
CA ASP A 248 18.46 -26.68 1.41
C ASP A 248 17.20 -27.41 1.93
N LEU A 249 16.62 -28.28 1.11
CA LEU A 249 15.46 -29.12 1.44
C LEU A 249 15.69 -30.08 2.62
N LEU A 250 16.94 -30.44 2.88
CA LEU A 250 17.32 -31.35 3.96
C LEU A 250 17.59 -30.58 5.27
N GLY A 251 17.53 -29.23 5.23
CA GLY A 251 17.81 -28.38 6.37
C GLY A 251 19.30 -28.09 6.59
N ASN A 252 20.17 -28.44 5.63
CA ASN A 252 21.57 -28.07 5.69
C ASN A 252 21.73 -26.60 5.34
N GLU A 253 22.60 -25.91 6.08
CA GLU A 253 22.97 -24.53 5.79
C GLU A 253 23.73 -24.46 4.47
N VAL A 254 23.29 -23.56 3.59
CA VAL A 254 23.87 -23.31 2.26
C VAL A 254 24.64 -22.01 2.23
N ALA A 255 24.13 -20.99 2.91
CA ALA A 255 24.74 -19.67 3.00
C ALA A 255 24.21 -18.89 4.21
N THR A 256 25.08 -18.20 4.91
CA THR A 256 24.71 -17.15 5.86
C THR A 256 24.83 -15.81 5.15
N LEU A 257 23.71 -15.13 5.00
CA LEU A 257 23.61 -13.85 4.24
C LEU A 257 23.85 -12.66 5.15
N GLN A 258 23.44 -12.77 6.41
CA GLN A 258 23.63 -11.77 7.44
C GLN A 258 23.86 -12.46 8.79
N GLU A 259 24.82 -11.95 9.55
CA GLU A 259 25.06 -12.36 10.94
C GLU A 259 25.65 -11.18 11.71
N GLY A 260 25.09 -10.89 12.88
CA GLY A 260 25.56 -9.84 13.79
C GLY A 260 24.56 -8.71 13.98
N HIS A 261 25.05 -7.61 14.55
CA HIS A 261 24.24 -6.45 14.91
C HIS A 261 23.78 -5.66 13.68
N LEU A 262 22.48 -5.38 13.61
CA LEU A 262 21.87 -4.44 12.67
C LEU A 262 21.14 -3.33 13.45
N GLU A 263 21.09 -2.15 12.84
CA GLU A 263 20.20 -1.07 13.28
C GLU A 263 18.74 -1.43 12.98
N ALA A 264 17.82 -0.81 13.69
CA ALA A 264 16.42 -0.94 13.41
C ALA A 264 16.07 -0.35 12.03
N GLY A 265 15.10 -0.93 11.32
CA GLY A 265 14.65 -0.48 10.01
C GLY A 265 14.52 -1.58 8.98
N HIS A 266 14.41 -1.16 7.72
CA HIS A 266 14.35 -2.04 6.56
C HIS A 266 15.74 -2.36 6.03
N HIS A 267 15.96 -3.63 5.72
CA HIS A 267 17.22 -4.15 5.21
C HIS A 267 16.97 -4.95 3.94
N THR A 268 17.94 -4.86 3.02
CA THR A 268 17.88 -5.54 1.72
C THR A 268 19.19 -6.29 1.50
N ILE A 269 19.12 -7.58 1.19
CA ILE A 269 20.28 -8.44 0.97
C ILE A 269 20.09 -9.24 -0.30
N SER A 270 21.11 -9.25 -1.17
CA SER A 270 21.12 -10.09 -2.36
C SER A 270 21.73 -11.45 -2.07
N TRP A 271 21.17 -12.52 -2.65
CA TRP A 271 21.76 -13.83 -2.69
C TRP A 271 22.01 -14.29 -4.12
N ASN A 272 23.24 -14.71 -4.40
CA ASN A 272 23.62 -15.29 -5.69
C ASN A 272 23.81 -16.81 -5.54
N GLY A 273 22.82 -17.57 -6.02
CA GLY A 273 22.79 -19.02 -6.01
C GLY A 273 23.57 -19.69 -7.15
N ALA A 274 24.44 -19.02 -7.89
CA ALA A 274 25.15 -19.57 -9.04
C ALA A 274 25.95 -20.86 -8.71
N LYS A 275 26.44 -20.99 -7.47
CA LYS A 275 27.17 -22.16 -6.98
C LYS A 275 26.27 -23.25 -6.39
N SER A 276 24.99 -23.00 -6.22
CA SER A 276 24.00 -23.92 -5.66
C SER A 276 23.27 -24.64 -6.78
N SER A 277 22.75 -25.83 -6.52
CA SER A 277 21.96 -26.62 -7.51
C SER A 277 20.59 -25.96 -7.71
N ALA A 278 20.00 -26.08 -8.91
CA ALA A 278 18.60 -25.71 -9.10
C ALA A 278 17.71 -26.53 -8.15
N GLY A 279 16.72 -25.87 -7.53
CA GLY A 279 15.88 -26.53 -6.56
C GLY A 279 15.20 -25.57 -5.60
N ILE A 280 14.55 -26.14 -4.58
CA ILE A 280 13.87 -25.41 -3.51
C ILE A 280 14.84 -25.16 -2.38
N TYR A 281 14.82 -23.94 -1.88
CA TYR A 281 15.58 -23.47 -0.72
C TYR A 281 14.64 -22.77 0.26
N PHE A 282 15.08 -22.67 1.50
CA PHE A 282 14.42 -21.90 2.55
C PHE A 282 15.39 -20.84 3.06
N TYR A 283 14.92 -19.67 3.36
CA TYR A 283 15.70 -18.67 4.08
C TYR A 283 14.98 -18.30 5.39
N ARG A 284 15.80 -18.16 6.42
CA ARG A 284 15.33 -17.97 7.80
C ARG A 284 15.96 -16.72 8.39
N LEU A 285 15.11 -15.82 8.86
CA LEU A 285 15.47 -14.65 9.63
C LEU A 285 15.25 -14.95 11.12
N GLN A 286 16.24 -14.62 11.94
CA GLN A 286 16.15 -14.69 13.40
C GLN A 286 16.61 -13.37 14.00
N SER A 287 15.83 -12.80 14.90
CA SER A 287 16.15 -11.59 15.65
C SER A 287 15.24 -11.49 16.87
N GLY A 288 15.73 -10.99 18.01
CA GLY A 288 14.94 -10.77 19.22
C GLY A 288 14.14 -11.98 19.72
N GLY A 289 14.62 -13.22 19.46
CA GLY A 289 13.89 -14.45 19.80
C GLY A 289 12.77 -14.83 18.81
N VAL A 290 12.53 -14.04 17.80
CA VAL A 290 11.54 -14.33 16.74
C VAL A 290 12.23 -14.99 15.54
N THR A 291 11.56 -15.97 14.93
CA THR A 291 12.04 -16.67 13.73
C THR A 291 10.98 -16.59 12.63
N LYS A 292 11.38 -16.14 11.46
CA LYS A 292 10.56 -16.14 10.23
C LYS A 292 11.26 -16.98 9.17
N THR A 293 10.51 -17.78 8.39
CA THR A 293 11.06 -18.61 7.33
C THR A 293 10.19 -18.51 6.08
N LYS A 294 10.84 -18.38 4.92
CA LYS A 294 10.17 -18.41 3.61
C LYS A 294 10.87 -19.34 2.63
N LYS A 295 10.14 -19.72 1.59
CA LYS A 295 10.59 -20.63 0.53
C LYS A 295 10.98 -19.81 -0.70
N MET A 296 12.04 -20.26 -1.39
CA MET A 296 12.45 -19.73 -2.70
C MET A 296 12.82 -20.86 -3.68
N ILE A 297 12.79 -20.55 -4.96
CA ILE A 297 13.05 -21.52 -6.03
C ILE A 297 14.15 -20.98 -6.94
N LEU A 298 15.30 -21.69 -6.97
CA LEU A 298 16.39 -21.42 -7.89
C LEU A 298 16.19 -22.24 -9.17
N ILE A 299 16.17 -21.57 -10.31
CA ILE A 299 16.18 -22.17 -11.63
C ILE A 299 17.53 -21.87 -12.31
N LYS A 300 17.94 -22.72 -13.24
CA LYS A 300 19.17 -22.54 -14.03
C LYS A 300 18.85 -22.56 -15.51
#